data_1a007552ab92ea5a0dcbd891dcebe1a7
#
_entry.id   1a007552ab92ea5a0dcbd891dcebe1a7
#
_cell.length_a   1.000
_cell.length_b   1.000
_cell.length_c   1.000
_cell.angle_alpha   90.00
_cell.angle_beta   90.00
_cell.angle_gamma   90.00
#
_symmetry.space_group_name_H-M   'P 1'
#
loop_
_entity.id
_entity.type
_entity.pdbx_description
1 polymer ?
#
loop_
_entity_poly.entity_id
_entity_poly.type
_entity_poly.pdbx_seq_one_letter_code
_entity_poly.pdbx_strand_id
1 'polypeptide(L)'
;MARSSTRAMTAAPWWPSWWGWAASSLAWTEASWACVSTSGAASSCLPTWATAASAWRGSFPRMPPSTLMWSCWMCGTRQTLCSYSKGGTYDTYIGSGWLIKGMDQGLLGMCPGERRKIIIPPFLAYGEKGYGTVIPPQASLVFHVLLIDVHNPKDTVQLETLELPPGCVRRAVAGDFMRYHYNGSLMDGTVFDSSYSRNHTYNTYIGQGYIIPGMDQGLQGACIGERRRITIPPHLAYGENGTGDKIPGSAVLIFNVHIIDFHNPADPVEIKTVSRPPEACNETAKLGDFVRYHYNCSLLDGTKLFSSHDYGDPQEATLGANKVIEGLDTGLQGMCTGERRQLTVPPHLAHGESGARGVPGSAVLLFEVELVSREDGLPTGYLFVWHKEPPANLFEHMDLNKDGEVPLEEFSTFIKAQVSEGKGRLLPGQDPEKTLGDMFQNQDRNKDGKITVEELKLKSDEDQERVHEEL
;
A
#
# COMPACT_ATOMS: atom_id res chain seq x y z
N MET A 1 42.56 -4.23 -28.37
CA MET A 1 42.72 -4.62 -29.78
C MET A 1 41.33 -4.58 -30.39
N ALA A 2 40.90 -3.52 -31.03
CA ALA A 2 41.01 -3.13 -32.43
C ALA A 2 40.25 -4.13 -33.34
N ARG A 3 39.21 -3.77 -34.05
CA ARG A 3 38.98 -2.81 -35.15
C ARG A 3 37.50 -2.87 -35.56
N SER A 4 36.81 -1.84 -35.64
CA SER A 4 36.20 -1.02 -36.71
C SER A 4 36.17 -1.64 -38.13
N SER A 5 34.99 -1.61 -38.78
CA SER A 5 34.90 -1.24 -40.19
C SER A 5 33.47 -0.80 -40.57
N THR A 6 33.36 0.45 -40.91
CA THR A 6 32.37 1.14 -41.72
C THR A 6 32.38 0.66 -43.17
N ARG A 7 31.22 0.53 -43.82
CA ARG A 7 31.11 0.70 -45.27
C ARG A 7 29.74 1.27 -45.67
N ALA A 8 29.76 2.50 -46.10
CA ALA A 8 28.70 3.14 -46.88
C ALA A 8 28.77 2.66 -48.34
N MET A 9 27.63 2.53 -48.98
CA MET A 9 27.56 2.57 -50.44
C MET A 9 26.29 3.34 -50.89
N THR A 10 26.56 4.45 -51.53
CA THR A 10 25.69 5.30 -52.34
C THR A 10 25.39 4.65 -53.67
N ALA A 11 24.18 4.82 -54.18
CA ALA A 11 23.88 5.04 -55.60
C ALA A 11 22.41 5.41 -55.83
N ALA A 12 22.18 6.60 -56.31
CA ALA A 12 21.02 7.02 -57.11
C ALA A 12 21.46 6.96 -58.59
N PRO A 13 20.74 7.39 -59.61
CA PRO A 13 19.31 7.64 -59.82
C PRO A 13 18.78 7.09 -61.16
N TRP A 14 17.49 7.10 -61.44
CA TRP A 14 16.91 7.25 -62.77
C TRP A 14 15.47 7.75 -62.73
N TRP A 15 15.25 8.98 -63.27
CA TRP A 15 13.94 9.54 -63.65
C TRP A 15 13.64 9.24 -65.11
N PRO A 16 12.34 9.27 -65.56
CA PRO A 16 11.92 10.50 -66.20
C PRO A 16 10.47 10.99 -65.84
N SER A 17 10.40 12.30 -65.80
CA SER A 17 9.28 13.20 -65.82
C SER A 17 8.16 12.87 -66.82
N TRP A 18 6.91 13.22 -66.39
CA TRP A 18 5.99 14.05 -67.19
C TRP A 18 4.65 14.31 -66.42
N TRP A 19 4.24 15.55 -66.49
CA TRP A 19 2.98 16.23 -66.16
C TRP A 19 2.83 16.78 -64.75
N GLY A 20 3.09 18.07 -64.69
CA GLY A 20 2.70 18.96 -63.61
C GLY A 20 1.22 19.32 -63.64
N TRP A 21 0.63 19.40 -62.44
CA TRP A 21 -0.49 20.31 -62.13
C TRP A 21 -0.32 20.78 -60.69
N ALA A 22 -0.62 22.08 -60.51
CA ALA A 22 -0.37 22.85 -59.32
C ALA A 22 -0.96 22.25 -58.04
N ALA A 23 -0.10 21.99 -57.07
CA ALA A 23 -0.51 21.74 -55.69
C ALA A 23 -0.53 23.07 -54.94
N SER A 24 -1.73 23.55 -54.64
CA SER A 24 -1.93 24.52 -53.60
C SER A 24 -1.70 23.83 -52.23
N SER A 25 -0.69 24.35 -51.52
CA SER A 25 -0.33 23.92 -50.17
C SER A 25 -1.49 24.19 -49.19
N LEU A 26 -2.16 23.12 -48.77
CA LEU A 26 -2.96 23.14 -47.54
C LEU A 26 -2.14 22.48 -46.44
N ALA A 27 -1.67 23.31 -45.52
CA ALA A 27 -1.03 22.87 -44.29
C ALA A 27 -2.00 22.01 -43.48
N TRP A 28 -1.62 20.76 -43.28
CA TRP A 28 -2.28 19.88 -42.30
C TRP A 28 -1.76 20.28 -40.92
N THR A 29 -2.57 21.04 -40.19
CA THR A 29 -2.37 21.17 -38.76
C THR A 29 -2.77 19.87 -38.09
N GLU A 30 -1.84 19.30 -37.34
CA GLU A 30 -2.09 18.18 -36.42
C GLU A 30 -3.20 18.58 -35.43
N ALA A 31 -4.38 17.99 -35.60
CA ALA A 31 -5.43 18.10 -34.62
C ALA A 31 -5.17 17.04 -33.54
N SER A 32 -4.67 17.47 -32.40
CA SER A 32 -4.62 16.64 -31.18
C SER A 32 -6.03 16.36 -30.70
N TRP A 33 -6.40 15.10 -30.67
CA TRP A 33 -7.70 14.62 -30.17
C TRP A 33 -7.58 14.37 -28.66
N ALA A 34 -8.25 15.18 -27.86
CA ALA A 34 -8.42 14.92 -26.43
C ALA A 34 -9.82 14.34 -26.19
N CYS A 35 -9.89 13.12 -25.67
CA CYS A 35 -11.12 12.59 -25.09
C CYS A 35 -11.29 13.22 -23.69
N VAL A 36 -12.28 14.08 -23.54
CA VAL A 36 -12.65 14.66 -22.24
C VAL A 36 -13.74 13.80 -21.62
N SER A 37 -13.43 13.14 -20.49
CA SER A 37 -14.42 12.45 -19.68
C SER A 37 -15.20 13.47 -18.84
N THR A 38 -16.47 13.66 -19.12
CA THR A 38 -17.38 14.35 -18.20
C THR A 38 -18.00 13.34 -17.26
N SER A 39 -17.90 13.58 -15.95
CA SER A 39 -18.47 12.77 -14.89
C SER A 39 -19.98 12.54 -15.10
N GLY A 40 -20.37 11.27 -15.29
CA GLY A 40 -21.75 10.80 -15.09
C GLY A 40 -22.62 10.53 -16.33
N ALA A 41 -22.08 10.54 -17.55
CA ALA A 41 -22.80 10.08 -18.74
C ALA A 41 -21.81 9.62 -19.82
N ALA A 42 -22.23 8.67 -20.67
CA ALA A 42 -21.43 8.08 -21.73
C ALA A 42 -20.51 9.09 -22.43
N SER A 43 -19.21 8.73 -22.49
CA SER A 43 -18.17 9.52 -23.16
C SER A 43 -18.60 9.89 -24.57
N SER A 44 -18.98 11.14 -24.78
CA SER A 44 -19.26 11.68 -26.10
C SER A 44 -18.01 12.34 -26.65
N CYS A 45 -17.30 11.65 -27.56
CA CYS A 45 -16.33 12.31 -28.41
C CYS A 45 -17.08 13.17 -29.42
N LEU A 46 -17.24 14.46 -29.14
CA LEU A 46 -17.81 15.42 -30.09
C LEU A 46 -16.66 15.96 -30.95
N PRO A 47 -16.75 15.85 -32.29
CA PRO A 47 -15.84 16.58 -33.17
C PRO A 47 -16.20 18.06 -33.10
N THR A 48 -15.23 18.92 -32.80
CA THR A 48 -15.35 20.38 -32.96
C THR A 48 -15.38 20.75 -34.45
N TRP A 49 -16.48 20.44 -35.13
CA TRP A 49 -16.76 20.91 -36.49
C TRP A 49 -18.15 21.53 -36.54
N ALA A 50 -18.32 22.65 -35.90
CA ALA A 50 -19.48 23.49 -36.08
C ALA A 50 -19.09 24.78 -36.81
N THR A 51 -18.51 24.69 -38.03
CA THR A 51 -18.53 25.78 -39.00
C THR A 51 -17.88 25.34 -40.32
N ALA A 52 -18.55 24.50 -41.14
CA ALA A 52 -18.33 24.39 -42.56
C ALA A 52 -19.36 23.41 -43.21
N ALA A 53 -20.64 23.55 -42.92
CA ALA A 53 -21.69 22.79 -43.58
C ALA A 53 -22.45 23.67 -44.60
N SER A 54 -21.73 24.34 -45.53
CA SER A 54 -22.39 25.04 -46.61
C SER A 54 -21.62 25.02 -47.92
N ALA A 55 -21.17 23.87 -48.41
CA ALA A 55 -20.74 23.76 -49.79
C ALA A 55 -20.46 22.27 -50.13
N TRP A 56 -21.47 21.47 -50.29
CA TRP A 56 -21.40 20.29 -51.19
C TRP A 56 -22.81 19.74 -51.39
N ARG A 57 -23.58 20.36 -52.28
CA ARG A 57 -24.71 19.72 -52.93
C ARG A 57 -24.20 19.15 -54.26
N GLY A 58 -23.65 17.94 -54.18
CA GLY A 58 -23.34 17.11 -55.32
C GLY A 58 -24.21 15.86 -55.25
N SER A 59 -25.03 15.62 -56.28
CA SER A 59 -25.87 14.43 -56.44
C SER A 59 -24.99 13.19 -56.50
N PHE A 60 -25.08 12.31 -55.49
CA PHE A 60 -24.47 10.96 -55.55
C PHE A 60 -25.28 10.09 -56.52
N PRO A 61 -24.63 9.33 -57.40
CA PRO A 61 -25.28 8.34 -58.21
C PRO A 61 -25.92 7.24 -57.33
N ARG A 62 -27.17 6.81 -57.67
CA ARG A 62 -27.83 5.71 -56.97
C ARG A 62 -26.99 4.44 -57.08
N MET A 63 -26.53 3.93 -55.94
CA MET A 63 -25.80 2.67 -55.88
C MET A 63 -26.76 1.46 -56.10
N PRO A 64 -26.30 0.40 -56.78
CA PRO A 64 -27.09 -0.80 -56.97
C PRO A 64 -27.34 -1.56 -55.65
N PRO A 65 -28.41 -2.36 -55.52
CA PRO A 65 -28.90 -2.93 -54.26
C PRO A 65 -28.17 -4.18 -53.77
N SER A 66 -26.89 -4.39 -54.08
CA SER A 66 -26.11 -5.51 -53.52
C SER A 66 -25.27 -5.04 -52.31
N THR A 67 -25.95 -4.82 -51.18
CA THR A 67 -25.30 -4.44 -49.95
C THR A 67 -25.23 -5.67 -49.04
N LEU A 68 -24.03 -6.30 -48.94
CA LEU A 68 -23.76 -7.34 -47.95
C LEU A 68 -23.50 -6.67 -46.62
N MET A 69 -24.31 -6.97 -45.62
CA MET A 69 -24.24 -6.44 -44.29
C MET A 69 -23.41 -7.39 -43.42
N TRP A 70 -22.19 -6.99 -43.08
CA TRP A 70 -21.33 -7.68 -42.14
C TRP A 70 -21.22 -6.86 -40.86
N SER A 71 -21.47 -7.49 -39.72
CA SER A 71 -21.23 -6.85 -38.42
C SER A 71 -19.96 -7.40 -37.81
N CYS A 72 -18.98 -6.55 -37.65
CA CYS A 72 -17.67 -6.87 -37.12
C CYS A 72 -17.15 -5.77 -36.15
N TRP A 73 -16.42 -6.14 -35.14
CA TRP A 73 -15.94 -5.30 -34.06
C TRP A 73 -14.41 -5.39 -33.94
N MET A 74 -13.61 -4.29 -33.78
CA MET A 74 -12.13 -4.31 -33.83
C MET A 74 -11.38 -3.22 -33.04
N CYS A 75 -10.20 -3.38 -32.56
CA CYS A 75 -9.45 -2.50 -31.65
C CYS A 75 -8.01 -2.04 -32.00
N GLY A 76 -7.60 -0.87 -31.80
CA GLY A 76 -6.48 -0.06 -31.51
C GLY A 76 -5.25 0.07 -32.36
N THR A 77 -4.12 0.40 -32.04
CA THR A 77 -2.94 -0.07 -32.72
C THR A 77 -2.87 -1.59 -32.62
N ARG A 78 -3.52 -2.17 -31.63
CA ARG A 78 -4.22 -3.43 -31.69
C ARG A 78 -5.66 -3.19 -31.29
N GLN A 79 -6.66 -3.54 -32.12
CA GLN A 79 -8.08 -3.31 -31.85
C GLN A 79 -8.82 -4.62 -31.67
N THR A 80 -9.64 -4.70 -30.63
CA THR A 80 -10.50 -5.84 -30.34
C THR A 80 -11.92 -5.55 -30.79
N LEU A 81 -12.48 -6.35 -31.71
CA LEU A 81 -13.77 -6.20 -32.32
C LEU A 81 -14.65 -7.42 -32.09
N CYS A 82 -15.93 -7.21 -31.86
CA CYS A 82 -16.86 -8.30 -31.72
C CYS A 82 -17.40 -8.79 -33.06
N SER A 83 -17.44 -10.09 -33.28
CA SER A 83 -18.12 -10.71 -34.36
C SER A 83 -19.48 -11.26 -33.85
N TYR A 84 -20.58 -10.60 -34.14
CA TYR A 84 -21.90 -11.05 -33.72
C TYR A 84 -22.27 -12.47 -34.21
N SER A 85 -21.73 -12.87 -35.37
CA SER A 85 -21.99 -14.20 -35.92
C SER A 85 -21.17 -15.32 -35.30
N LYS A 86 -20.07 -14.99 -34.61
CA LYS A 86 -19.14 -15.98 -34.02
C LYS A 86 -19.03 -15.86 -32.47
N GLY A 87 -19.69 -14.87 -31.88
CA GLY A 87 -19.70 -14.67 -30.42
C GLY A 87 -18.32 -14.32 -29.80
N GLY A 88 -17.36 -13.84 -30.61
CA GLY A 88 -16.00 -13.53 -30.17
C GLY A 88 -15.57 -12.13 -30.57
N THR A 89 -14.37 -11.77 -30.16
CA THR A 89 -13.68 -10.53 -30.53
C THR A 89 -12.75 -10.77 -31.72
N TYR A 90 -12.44 -9.71 -32.43
CA TYR A 90 -11.46 -9.72 -33.52
C TYR A 90 -10.40 -8.65 -33.25
N ASP A 91 -9.16 -9.08 -33.08
CA ASP A 91 -8.04 -8.21 -32.75
C ASP A 91 -7.23 -7.89 -33.99
N THR A 92 -6.85 -6.63 -34.16
CA THR A 92 -6.10 -6.19 -35.34
C THR A 92 -5.26 -4.94 -35.08
N TYR A 93 -4.28 -4.71 -35.93
CA TYR A 93 -3.48 -3.48 -35.94
C TYR A 93 -3.98 -2.56 -37.05
N ILE A 94 -4.33 -1.30 -36.69
CA ILE A 94 -4.69 -0.28 -37.69
C ILE A 94 -3.43 0.21 -38.41
N GLY A 95 -3.58 0.46 -39.72
CA GLY A 95 -2.51 1.04 -40.53
C GLY A 95 -1.37 0.09 -40.87
N SER A 96 -1.44 -1.18 -40.41
CA SER A 96 -0.43 -2.21 -40.70
C SER A 96 -0.68 -3.01 -41.96
N GLY A 97 -1.80 -2.74 -42.66
CA GLY A 97 -2.18 -3.44 -43.88
C GLY A 97 -2.81 -4.83 -43.66
N TRP A 98 -3.18 -5.16 -42.43
CA TRP A 98 -3.88 -6.41 -42.12
C TRP A 98 -5.35 -6.36 -42.48
N LEU A 99 -5.88 -5.17 -42.65
CA LEU A 99 -7.26 -4.90 -43.03
C LEU A 99 -7.37 -4.35 -44.44
N ILE A 100 -8.58 -4.41 -45.00
CA ILE A 100 -8.89 -3.67 -46.22
C ILE A 100 -8.75 -2.15 -45.95
N LYS A 101 -8.26 -1.41 -46.92
CA LYS A 101 -7.94 0.03 -46.78
C LYS A 101 -9.08 0.86 -46.22
N GLY A 102 -10.32 0.54 -46.61
CA GLY A 102 -11.50 1.24 -46.13
C GLY A 102 -11.81 0.99 -44.66
N MET A 103 -11.43 -0.17 -44.10
CA MET A 103 -11.55 -0.43 -42.68
C MET A 103 -10.47 0.34 -41.90
N ASP A 104 -9.21 0.27 -42.33
CA ASP A 104 -8.12 1.03 -41.70
C ASP A 104 -8.49 2.51 -41.60
N GLN A 105 -9.04 3.10 -42.65
CA GLN A 105 -9.46 4.51 -42.65
C GLN A 105 -10.70 4.75 -41.78
N GLY A 106 -11.64 3.83 -41.80
CA GLY A 106 -12.91 3.96 -41.07
C GLY A 106 -12.79 3.82 -39.57
N LEU A 107 -11.76 3.10 -39.09
CA LEU A 107 -11.49 2.87 -37.69
C LEU A 107 -10.67 3.99 -37.03
N LEU A 108 -9.96 4.78 -37.84
CA LEU A 108 -9.19 5.91 -37.30
C LEU A 108 -10.07 6.90 -36.54
N GLY A 109 -9.58 7.34 -35.37
CA GLY A 109 -10.29 8.30 -34.52
C GLY A 109 -11.54 7.75 -33.81
N MET A 110 -11.71 6.41 -33.73
CA MET A 110 -12.73 5.83 -32.84
C MET A 110 -12.30 5.87 -31.37
N CYS A 111 -13.26 6.09 -30.49
CA CYS A 111 -13.09 5.96 -29.05
C CYS A 111 -13.58 4.60 -28.54
N PRO A 112 -12.98 4.02 -27.46
CA PRO A 112 -13.53 2.83 -26.82
C PRO A 112 -15.02 2.99 -26.46
N GLY A 113 -15.83 1.97 -26.74
CA GLY A 113 -17.29 1.99 -26.60
C GLY A 113 -18.04 2.65 -27.75
N GLU A 114 -17.36 3.26 -28.72
CA GLU A 114 -18.00 3.89 -29.89
C GLU A 114 -18.58 2.85 -30.85
N ARG A 115 -19.79 3.11 -31.34
CA ARG A 115 -20.39 2.35 -32.42
C ARG A 115 -20.38 3.17 -33.69
N ARG A 116 -19.75 2.63 -34.74
CA ARG A 116 -19.64 3.31 -36.05
C ARG A 116 -20.14 2.43 -37.19
N LYS A 117 -20.89 3.04 -38.10
CA LYS A 117 -21.25 2.44 -39.37
C LYS A 117 -20.26 2.89 -40.45
N ILE A 118 -19.51 1.96 -41.02
CA ILE A 118 -18.48 2.23 -42.02
C ILE A 118 -19.01 1.69 -43.36
N ILE A 119 -19.11 2.55 -44.37
CA ILE A 119 -19.48 2.17 -45.75
C ILE A 119 -18.22 2.25 -46.60
N ILE A 120 -17.79 1.13 -47.12
CA ILE A 120 -16.55 0.97 -47.87
C ILE A 120 -16.84 0.73 -49.34
N PRO A 121 -16.40 1.65 -50.25
CA PRO A 121 -16.55 1.45 -51.68
C PRO A 121 -15.63 0.32 -52.18
N PRO A 122 -15.95 -0.31 -53.33
CA PRO A 122 -15.23 -1.48 -53.87
C PRO A 122 -13.72 -1.29 -53.94
N PHE A 123 -13.27 -0.14 -54.40
CA PHE A 123 -11.81 0.15 -54.62
C PHE A 123 -11.01 0.27 -53.29
N LEU A 124 -11.66 0.43 -52.15
CA LEU A 124 -11.08 0.38 -50.80
C LEU A 124 -11.35 -0.96 -50.09
N ALA A 125 -12.00 -1.88 -50.76
CA ALA A 125 -12.33 -3.22 -50.29
C ALA A 125 -11.73 -4.30 -51.20
N TYR A 126 -12.56 -5.08 -51.88
CA TYR A 126 -12.12 -6.21 -52.72
C TYR A 126 -12.17 -5.93 -54.24
N GLY A 127 -12.50 -4.71 -54.65
CA GLY A 127 -12.42 -4.22 -56.01
C GLY A 127 -13.31 -4.94 -57.02
N GLU A 128 -12.83 -5.02 -58.27
CA GLU A 128 -13.58 -5.60 -59.39
C GLU A 128 -13.71 -7.12 -59.33
N LYS A 129 -12.84 -7.78 -58.57
CA LYS A 129 -12.81 -9.27 -58.52
C LYS A 129 -13.72 -9.82 -57.40
N GLY A 130 -14.06 -9.02 -56.41
CA GLY A 130 -14.74 -9.52 -55.21
C GLY A 130 -13.84 -10.46 -54.40
N TYR A 131 -14.47 -11.30 -53.53
CA TYR A 131 -13.74 -12.28 -52.71
C TYR A 131 -14.53 -13.57 -52.56
N GLY A 132 -13.95 -14.66 -53.03
CA GLY A 132 -14.59 -15.98 -53.03
C GLY A 132 -15.98 -15.98 -53.67
N THR A 133 -16.89 -16.76 -53.09
CA THR A 133 -18.31 -16.82 -53.49
C THR A 133 -19.20 -15.88 -52.66
N VAL A 134 -18.63 -15.20 -51.66
CA VAL A 134 -19.38 -14.44 -50.64
C VAL A 134 -19.48 -12.95 -50.99
N ILE A 135 -18.44 -12.38 -51.55
CA ILE A 135 -18.36 -10.95 -51.90
C ILE A 135 -18.34 -10.80 -53.42
N PRO A 136 -19.45 -10.35 -54.03
CA PRO A 136 -19.53 -10.16 -55.48
C PRO A 136 -18.52 -9.12 -55.97
N PRO A 137 -18.17 -9.17 -57.27
CA PRO A 137 -17.44 -8.10 -57.94
C PRO A 137 -18.13 -6.74 -57.74
N GLN A 138 -17.32 -5.67 -57.55
CA GLN A 138 -17.79 -4.28 -57.40
C GLN A 138 -18.76 -4.07 -56.23
N ALA A 139 -18.72 -4.93 -55.20
CA ALA A 139 -19.55 -4.80 -54.01
C ALA A 139 -19.07 -3.68 -53.08
N SER A 140 -19.97 -2.80 -52.68
CA SER A 140 -19.75 -1.89 -51.54
C SER A 140 -20.06 -2.66 -50.25
N LEU A 141 -19.22 -2.53 -49.26
CA LEU A 141 -19.36 -3.21 -47.96
C LEU A 141 -19.85 -2.24 -46.88
N VAL A 142 -20.73 -2.74 -46.01
CA VAL A 142 -21.21 -1.99 -44.86
C VAL A 142 -20.86 -2.75 -43.59
N PHE A 143 -20.10 -2.09 -42.73
CA PHE A 143 -19.71 -2.62 -41.43
C PHE A 143 -20.39 -1.82 -40.29
N HIS A 144 -20.96 -2.53 -39.34
CA HIS A 144 -21.33 -1.95 -38.06
C HIS A 144 -20.30 -2.38 -37.04
N VAL A 145 -19.59 -1.42 -36.48
CA VAL A 145 -18.41 -1.65 -35.62
C VAL A 145 -18.71 -1.07 -34.26
N LEU A 146 -18.43 -1.82 -33.19
CA LEU A 146 -18.25 -1.27 -31.84
C LEU A 146 -16.79 -1.48 -31.47
N LEU A 147 -16.11 -0.45 -31.10
CA LEU A 147 -14.77 -0.51 -30.55
C LEU A 147 -14.86 -0.90 -29.07
N ILE A 148 -14.25 -2.00 -28.68
CA ILE A 148 -14.22 -2.45 -27.30
C ILE A 148 -13.13 -1.71 -26.55
N ASP A 149 -11.89 -1.83 -27.01
CA ASP A 149 -10.75 -1.14 -26.47
C ASP A 149 -9.71 -0.78 -27.54
N VAL A 150 -8.69 0.00 -27.14
CA VAL A 150 -7.63 0.45 -28.02
C VAL A 150 -6.35 0.66 -27.22
N HIS A 151 -5.23 0.11 -27.67
CA HIS A 151 -3.95 0.30 -27.05
C HIS A 151 -2.81 0.32 -28.08
N ASN A 152 -1.71 0.94 -27.68
CA ASN A 152 -0.45 0.92 -28.38
C ASN A 152 0.59 0.20 -27.50
N PRO A 153 1.51 -0.60 -28.06
CA PRO A 153 2.61 -1.19 -27.30
C PRO A 153 3.52 -0.19 -26.58
N LYS A 154 3.38 1.10 -26.91
CA LYS A 154 4.13 2.20 -26.26
C LYS A 154 3.31 2.93 -25.20
N ASP A 155 2.03 2.58 -25.02
CA ASP A 155 1.20 3.22 -24.02
C ASP A 155 1.74 2.91 -22.62
N THR A 156 1.69 3.93 -21.77
CA THR A 156 2.05 3.82 -20.35
C THR A 156 0.80 3.67 -19.50
N VAL A 157 0.99 3.28 -18.25
CA VAL A 157 -0.08 3.27 -17.26
C VAL A 157 -0.66 4.69 -17.11
N GLN A 158 -1.98 4.80 -17.22
CA GLN A 158 -2.67 6.07 -16.99
C GLN A 158 -3.23 6.09 -15.56
N LEU A 159 -3.00 7.18 -14.86
CA LEU A 159 -3.41 7.39 -13.48
C LEU A 159 -4.40 8.55 -13.39
N GLU A 160 -5.53 8.31 -12.75
CA GLU A 160 -6.52 9.31 -12.41
C GLU A 160 -6.75 9.28 -10.90
N THR A 161 -6.40 10.34 -10.17
CA THR A 161 -6.72 10.46 -8.75
C THR A 161 -8.19 10.82 -8.59
N LEU A 162 -8.97 9.93 -8.00
CA LEU A 162 -10.40 10.12 -7.74
C LEU A 162 -10.62 10.89 -6.44
N GLU A 163 -9.85 10.56 -5.41
CA GLU A 163 -9.91 11.18 -4.10
C GLU A 163 -8.51 11.21 -3.49
N LEU A 164 -8.06 12.39 -3.07
CA LEU A 164 -6.78 12.59 -2.38
C LEU A 164 -7.06 13.08 -0.96
N PRO A 165 -6.68 12.32 0.08
CA PRO A 165 -6.87 12.76 1.46
C PRO A 165 -6.01 13.98 1.78
N PRO A 166 -6.48 14.88 2.65
CA PRO A 166 -5.68 16.00 3.12
C PRO A 166 -4.48 15.50 3.94
N GLY A 167 -3.31 16.10 3.74
CA GLY A 167 -2.11 15.81 4.55
C GLY A 167 -1.27 14.63 4.09
N CYS A 168 -1.25 14.31 2.80
CA CYS A 168 -0.35 13.30 2.25
C CYS A 168 1.13 13.73 2.42
N VAL A 169 1.76 13.27 3.49
CA VAL A 169 3.17 13.56 3.82
C VAL A 169 4.09 12.55 3.14
N ARG A 170 3.78 11.24 3.27
CA ARG A 170 4.54 10.14 2.68
C ARG A 170 3.81 9.56 1.47
N ARG A 171 4.55 9.32 0.41
CA ARG A 171 4.08 8.64 -0.79
C ARG A 171 4.71 7.27 -0.90
N ALA A 172 3.94 6.30 -1.40
CA ALA A 172 4.40 4.94 -1.57
C ALA A 172 5.56 4.86 -2.57
N VAL A 173 6.59 4.11 -2.21
CA VAL A 173 7.78 3.86 -3.02
C VAL A 173 7.99 2.37 -3.26
N ALA A 174 8.79 2.02 -4.26
CA ALA A 174 9.16 0.62 -4.51
C ALA A 174 9.80 0.01 -3.26
N GLY A 175 9.36 -1.21 -2.90
CA GLY A 175 9.77 -1.92 -1.68
C GLY A 175 8.82 -1.74 -0.51
N ASP A 176 7.85 -0.84 -0.58
CA ASP A 176 6.81 -0.75 0.43
C ASP A 176 5.87 -1.96 0.36
N PHE A 177 5.47 -2.45 1.53
CA PHE A 177 4.37 -3.39 1.66
C PHE A 177 3.07 -2.60 1.74
N MET A 178 2.13 -2.87 0.85
CA MET A 178 0.89 -2.10 0.69
C MET A 178 -0.33 -2.97 0.89
N ARG A 179 -1.33 -2.44 1.61
CA ARG A 179 -2.66 -3.01 1.73
C ARG A 179 -3.66 -2.10 1.03
N TYR A 180 -4.43 -2.67 0.13
CA TYR A 180 -5.41 -1.90 -0.63
C TYR A 180 -6.63 -2.72 -1.01
N HIS A 181 -7.73 -2.05 -1.24
CA HIS A 181 -8.90 -2.60 -1.91
C HIS A 181 -8.90 -2.21 -3.38
N TYR A 182 -9.45 -3.07 -4.21
CA TYR A 182 -9.62 -2.79 -5.63
C TYR A 182 -10.88 -3.43 -6.22
N ASN A 183 -11.37 -2.81 -7.29
CA ASN A 183 -12.27 -3.38 -8.26
C ASN A 183 -11.59 -3.36 -9.62
N GLY A 184 -11.40 -4.52 -10.22
CA GLY A 184 -10.87 -4.70 -11.57
C GLY A 184 -11.97 -4.89 -12.58
N SER A 185 -11.99 -4.08 -13.63
CA SER A 185 -12.97 -4.14 -14.72
C SER A 185 -12.31 -4.00 -16.09
N LEU A 186 -12.98 -4.52 -17.11
CA LEU A 186 -12.67 -4.27 -18.51
C LEU A 186 -13.17 -2.87 -18.91
N MET A 187 -12.80 -2.41 -20.11
CA MET A 187 -13.23 -1.11 -20.66
C MET A 187 -14.75 -1.02 -20.87
N ASP A 188 -15.44 -2.14 -21.05
CA ASP A 188 -16.91 -2.21 -21.18
C ASP A 188 -17.63 -2.14 -19.82
N GLY A 189 -16.89 -2.09 -18.71
CA GLY A 189 -17.40 -2.08 -17.34
C GLY A 189 -17.61 -3.47 -16.73
N THR A 190 -17.33 -4.56 -17.45
CA THR A 190 -17.42 -5.92 -16.90
C THR A 190 -16.39 -6.12 -15.79
N VAL A 191 -16.86 -6.38 -14.56
CA VAL A 191 -16.01 -6.65 -13.43
C VAL A 191 -15.48 -8.08 -13.48
N PHE A 192 -14.17 -8.26 -13.51
CA PHE A 192 -13.53 -9.58 -13.52
C PHE A 192 -13.03 -10.01 -12.13
N ASP A 193 -12.68 -9.06 -11.27
CA ASP A 193 -12.23 -9.35 -9.90
C ASP A 193 -12.44 -8.17 -8.95
N SER A 194 -12.61 -8.47 -7.64
CA SER A 194 -12.80 -7.47 -6.61
C SER A 194 -12.34 -7.99 -5.25
N SER A 195 -11.53 -7.23 -4.54
CA SER A 195 -11.14 -7.52 -3.16
C SER A 195 -12.29 -7.33 -2.17
N TYR A 196 -13.26 -6.46 -2.50
CA TYR A 196 -14.46 -6.25 -1.69
C TYR A 196 -15.35 -7.50 -1.64
N SER A 197 -15.40 -8.28 -2.72
CA SER A 197 -16.17 -9.54 -2.75
C SER A 197 -15.57 -10.61 -1.83
N ARG A 198 -14.29 -10.52 -1.53
CA ARG A 198 -13.56 -11.40 -0.60
C ARG A 198 -13.55 -10.91 0.84
N ASN A 199 -14.05 -9.69 1.06
CA ASN A 199 -14.13 -9.02 2.36
C ASN A 199 -12.78 -8.83 3.09
N HIS A 200 -11.67 -8.80 2.33
CA HIS A 200 -10.33 -8.50 2.85
C HIS A 200 -9.48 -7.74 1.81
N THR A 201 -8.51 -6.99 2.30
CA THR A 201 -7.57 -6.24 1.47
C THR A 201 -6.67 -7.18 0.66
N TYR A 202 -6.18 -6.69 -0.46
CA TYR A 202 -5.07 -7.30 -1.15
C TYR A 202 -3.77 -6.71 -0.61
N ASN A 203 -2.83 -7.58 -0.24
CA ASN A 203 -1.60 -7.23 0.44
C ASN A 203 -0.41 -7.67 -0.40
N THR A 204 0.53 -6.78 -0.69
CA THR A 204 1.71 -7.09 -1.52
C THR A 204 2.82 -6.05 -1.36
N TYR A 205 4.05 -6.46 -1.68
CA TYR A 205 5.15 -5.51 -1.89
C TYR A 205 5.04 -4.92 -3.29
N ILE A 206 5.15 -3.59 -3.39
CA ILE A 206 5.14 -2.88 -4.68
C ILE A 206 6.55 -2.68 -5.23
N GLY A 207 6.68 -2.65 -6.57
CA GLY A 207 7.95 -2.49 -7.25
C GLY A 207 8.88 -3.71 -7.19
N GLN A 208 8.37 -4.87 -6.75
CA GLN A 208 9.12 -6.13 -6.62
C GLN A 208 8.70 -7.18 -7.64
N GLY A 209 7.73 -6.88 -8.50
CA GLY A 209 7.24 -7.79 -9.53
C GLY A 209 6.32 -8.91 -9.02
N TYR A 210 5.74 -8.78 -7.82
CA TYR A 210 4.75 -9.74 -7.30
C TYR A 210 3.37 -9.59 -7.94
N ILE A 211 3.11 -8.45 -8.57
CA ILE A 211 1.86 -8.13 -9.27
C ILE A 211 2.17 -7.72 -10.71
N ILE A 212 1.14 -7.59 -11.53
CA ILE A 212 1.31 -7.17 -12.93
C ILE A 212 2.05 -5.83 -13.00
N PRO A 213 2.97 -5.63 -13.98
CA PRO A 213 3.82 -4.44 -14.06
C PRO A 213 3.04 -3.13 -14.04
N GLY A 214 1.86 -3.11 -14.65
CA GLY A 214 1.00 -1.92 -14.66
C GLY A 214 0.45 -1.55 -13.29
N MET A 215 0.15 -2.52 -12.43
CA MET A 215 -0.22 -2.26 -11.03
C MET A 215 0.98 -1.79 -10.21
N ASP A 216 2.13 -2.45 -10.37
CA ASP A 216 3.37 -2.03 -9.70
C ASP A 216 3.72 -0.56 -9.97
N GLN A 217 3.58 -0.13 -11.22
CA GLN A 217 3.77 1.28 -11.60
C GLN A 217 2.65 2.18 -11.08
N GLY A 218 1.41 1.70 -11.17
CA GLY A 218 0.21 2.47 -10.82
C GLY A 218 0.04 2.76 -9.33
N LEU A 219 0.58 1.89 -8.46
CA LEU A 219 0.51 2.04 -7.01
C LEU A 219 1.61 2.95 -6.46
N GLN A 220 2.72 3.12 -7.17
CA GLN A 220 3.78 4.03 -6.73
C GLN A 220 3.30 5.47 -6.66
N GLY A 221 3.84 6.24 -5.72
CA GLY A 221 3.44 7.62 -5.48
C GLY A 221 2.05 7.79 -4.87
N ALA A 222 1.37 6.71 -4.46
CA ALA A 222 0.08 6.77 -3.79
C ALA A 222 0.20 7.28 -2.35
N CYS A 223 -0.89 7.88 -1.86
CA CYS A 223 -1.04 8.29 -0.47
C CYS A 223 -1.93 7.29 0.30
N ILE A 224 -1.75 7.20 1.61
CA ILE A 224 -2.68 6.45 2.48
C ILE A 224 -4.07 7.10 2.39
N GLY A 225 -5.13 6.28 2.22
CA GLY A 225 -6.50 6.74 2.04
C GLY A 225 -6.83 7.24 0.62
N GLU A 226 -5.86 7.29 -0.29
CA GLU A 226 -6.09 7.74 -1.67
C GLU A 226 -6.96 6.74 -2.44
N ARG A 227 -7.88 7.29 -3.24
CA ARG A 227 -8.60 6.53 -4.26
C ARG A 227 -8.14 6.96 -5.63
N ARG A 228 -7.69 6.00 -6.43
CA ARG A 228 -7.23 6.25 -7.79
C ARG A 228 -7.75 5.20 -8.77
N ARG A 229 -7.87 5.64 -10.01
CA ARG A 229 -8.12 4.75 -11.14
C ARG A 229 -6.82 4.54 -11.90
N ILE A 230 -6.49 3.28 -12.13
CA ILE A 230 -5.30 2.85 -12.86
C ILE A 230 -5.77 2.16 -14.13
N THR A 231 -5.47 2.73 -15.30
CA THR A 231 -5.75 2.10 -16.60
C THR A 231 -4.47 1.49 -17.14
N ILE A 232 -4.50 0.19 -17.36
CA ILE A 232 -3.31 -0.61 -17.67
C ILE A 232 -3.42 -1.20 -19.08
N PRO A 233 -2.50 -0.87 -19.99
CA PRO A 233 -2.47 -1.49 -21.32
C PRO A 233 -2.06 -2.96 -21.22
N PRO A 234 -2.49 -3.82 -22.18
CA PRO A 234 -2.31 -5.27 -22.11
C PRO A 234 -0.87 -5.73 -21.92
N HIS A 235 0.11 -5.07 -22.54
CA HIS A 235 1.53 -5.44 -22.43
C HIS A 235 2.11 -5.22 -21.02
N LEU A 236 1.45 -4.43 -20.18
CA LEU A 236 1.78 -4.24 -18.76
C LEU A 236 0.83 -5.03 -17.84
N ALA A 237 -0.03 -5.88 -18.42
CA ALA A 237 -0.99 -6.72 -17.71
C ALA A 237 -0.85 -8.20 -18.13
N TYR A 238 -1.86 -8.77 -18.81
CA TYR A 238 -1.87 -10.19 -19.19
C TYR A 238 -1.56 -10.42 -20.69
N GLY A 239 -1.15 -9.39 -21.40
CA GLY A 239 -0.70 -9.48 -22.80
C GLY A 239 -1.77 -9.93 -23.77
N GLU A 240 -1.28 -10.54 -24.87
CA GLU A 240 -2.12 -10.98 -25.99
C GLU A 240 -2.96 -12.22 -25.66
N ASN A 241 -2.52 -13.01 -24.69
CA ASN A 241 -3.18 -14.26 -24.35
C ASN A 241 -4.33 -14.08 -23.35
N GLY A 242 -4.31 -12.97 -22.57
CA GLY A 242 -5.25 -12.80 -21.45
C GLY A 242 -5.00 -13.83 -20.34
N THR A 243 -5.99 -14.03 -19.47
CA THR A 243 -5.94 -15.05 -18.41
C THR A 243 -7.33 -15.58 -18.08
N GLY A 244 -7.46 -16.89 -18.05
CA GLY A 244 -8.70 -17.59 -17.77
C GLY A 244 -9.83 -17.19 -18.71
N ASP A 245 -11.07 -17.38 -18.23
CA ASP A 245 -12.29 -17.04 -18.99
C ASP A 245 -12.74 -15.58 -18.77
N LYS A 246 -12.13 -14.87 -17.83
CA LYS A 246 -12.58 -13.54 -17.39
C LYS A 246 -11.86 -12.38 -18.05
N ILE A 247 -10.59 -12.56 -18.42
CA ILE A 247 -9.77 -11.51 -19.02
C ILE A 247 -9.35 -11.97 -20.42
N PRO A 248 -10.01 -11.43 -21.45
CA PRO A 248 -9.69 -11.78 -22.85
C PRO A 248 -8.27 -11.33 -23.19
N GLY A 249 -7.72 -11.92 -24.25
CA GLY A 249 -6.45 -11.50 -24.81
C GLY A 249 -6.50 -10.04 -25.23
N SER A 250 -5.39 -9.33 -25.08
CA SER A 250 -5.25 -7.92 -25.48
C SER A 250 -6.18 -6.94 -24.75
N ALA A 251 -6.78 -7.32 -23.61
CA ALA A 251 -7.68 -6.45 -22.86
C ALA A 251 -6.93 -5.35 -22.12
N VAL A 252 -7.42 -4.11 -22.25
CA VAL A 252 -7.06 -3.00 -21.35
C VAL A 252 -7.80 -3.16 -20.04
N LEU A 253 -7.10 -3.06 -18.92
CA LEU A 253 -7.68 -3.24 -17.59
C LEU A 253 -7.84 -1.92 -16.87
N ILE A 254 -8.92 -1.78 -16.13
CA ILE A 254 -9.20 -0.63 -15.26
C ILE A 254 -9.27 -1.13 -13.82
N PHE A 255 -8.40 -0.62 -12.96
CA PHE A 255 -8.47 -0.86 -11.53
C PHE A 255 -8.86 0.42 -10.79
N ASN A 256 -9.97 0.37 -10.06
CA ASN A 256 -10.30 1.39 -9.08
C ASN A 256 -9.76 0.92 -7.73
N VAL A 257 -8.75 1.62 -7.22
CA VAL A 257 -7.96 1.23 -6.04
C VAL A 257 -8.24 2.19 -4.89
N HIS A 258 -8.36 1.66 -3.68
CA HIS A 258 -8.41 2.41 -2.43
C HIS A 258 -7.26 1.94 -1.54
N ILE A 259 -6.29 2.81 -1.31
CA ILE A 259 -5.12 2.53 -0.47
C ILE A 259 -5.54 2.60 1.00
N ILE A 260 -5.36 1.52 1.72
CA ILE A 260 -5.68 1.45 3.15
C ILE A 260 -4.47 1.94 3.95
N ASP A 261 -3.34 1.26 3.77
CA ASP A 261 -2.07 1.66 4.36
C ASP A 261 -0.88 1.08 3.58
N PHE A 262 0.30 1.58 3.89
CA PHE A 262 1.55 0.99 3.44
C PHE A 262 2.69 1.34 4.41
N HIS A 263 3.71 0.50 4.44
CA HIS A 263 4.89 0.67 5.26
C HIS A 263 6.12 0.08 4.58
N ASN A 264 7.28 0.57 4.96
CA ASN A 264 8.55 -0.06 4.62
C ASN A 264 9.07 -0.85 5.83
N PRO A 265 9.66 -2.03 5.64
CA PRO A 265 10.29 -2.79 6.74
C PRO A 265 11.38 -2.02 7.51
N ALA A 266 11.92 -0.95 6.94
CA ALA A 266 12.89 -0.08 7.57
C ALA A 266 12.30 1.18 8.22
N ASP A 267 10.97 1.38 8.16
CA ASP A 267 10.34 2.56 8.74
C ASP A 267 10.44 2.52 10.28
N PRO A 268 10.88 3.61 10.93
CA PRO A 268 10.80 3.75 12.38
C PRO A 268 9.36 4.06 12.82
N VAL A 269 9.14 4.03 14.14
CA VAL A 269 7.90 4.58 14.72
C VAL A 269 7.87 6.08 14.45
N GLU A 270 6.79 6.57 13.85
CA GLU A 270 6.56 8.01 13.71
C GLU A 270 5.91 8.53 15.00
N ILE A 271 6.57 9.50 15.65
CA ILE A 271 6.14 10.07 16.93
C ILE A 271 5.75 11.52 16.72
N LYS A 272 4.48 11.83 17.01
CA LYS A 272 3.96 13.19 16.97
C LYS A 272 3.47 13.58 18.35
N THR A 273 4.10 14.59 18.97
CA THR A 273 3.64 15.15 20.25
C THR A 273 2.38 16.00 20.00
N VAL A 274 1.27 15.62 20.64
CA VAL A 274 -0.01 16.33 20.55
C VAL A 274 -0.09 17.43 21.63
N SER A 275 0.27 17.10 22.86
CA SER A 275 0.38 18.06 23.95
C SER A 275 1.46 17.67 24.93
N ARG A 276 2.16 18.67 25.47
CA ARG A 276 3.22 18.49 26.47
C ARG A 276 3.00 19.52 27.57
N PRO A 277 2.86 19.09 28.84
CA PRO A 277 2.72 20.02 29.95
C PRO A 277 4.02 20.84 30.14
N PRO A 278 3.94 22.19 30.24
CA PRO A 278 5.15 23.03 30.28
C PRO A 278 5.95 22.90 31.60
N GLU A 279 5.30 22.52 32.71
CA GLU A 279 5.93 22.52 34.05
C GLU A 279 6.40 21.13 34.50
N ALA A 280 6.00 20.05 33.85
CA ALA A 280 6.23 18.68 34.32
C ALA A 280 7.33 17.91 33.58
N CYS A 281 8.13 18.55 32.73
CA CYS A 281 9.05 17.85 31.84
C CYS A 281 10.53 17.87 32.31
N ASN A 282 10.76 17.88 33.62
CA ASN A 282 12.13 17.76 34.15
C ASN A 282 12.64 16.33 34.12
N GLU A 283 11.74 15.36 34.11
CA GLU A 283 12.05 13.93 34.09
C GLU A 283 11.23 13.22 32.99
N THR A 284 11.90 12.57 32.08
CA THR A 284 11.31 11.80 30.97
C THR A 284 11.43 10.31 31.23
N ALA A 285 10.47 9.54 30.70
CA ALA A 285 10.47 8.09 30.82
C ALA A 285 11.69 7.48 30.08
N LYS A 286 12.42 6.59 30.77
CA LYS A 286 13.65 5.91 30.29
C LYS A 286 13.45 4.41 30.28
N LEU A 287 14.34 3.72 29.58
CA LEU A 287 14.41 2.25 29.64
C LEU A 287 14.57 1.80 31.09
N GLY A 288 13.81 0.77 31.48
CA GLY A 288 13.74 0.26 32.84
C GLY A 288 12.68 0.91 33.72
N ASP A 289 12.19 2.09 33.37
CA ASP A 289 11.15 2.77 34.16
C ASP A 289 9.82 2.01 34.07
N PHE A 290 9.08 2.04 35.19
CA PHE A 290 7.72 1.57 35.25
C PHE A 290 6.78 2.72 34.92
N VAL A 291 5.91 2.51 33.91
CA VAL A 291 5.00 3.53 33.40
C VAL A 291 3.54 3.07 33.46
N ARG A 292 2.66 3.99 33.78
CA ARG A 292 1.20 3.83 33.62
C ARG A 292 0.73 4.80 32.55
N TYR A 293 -0.01 4.31 31.59
CA TYR A 293 -0.45 5.10 30.45
C TYR A 293 -1.83 4.67 29.96
N HIS A 294 -2.58 5.63 29.43
CA HIS A 294 -3.77 5.36 28.64
C HIS A 294 -3.42 5.35 27.16
N TYR A 295 -4.17 4.55 26.39
CA TYR A 295 -4.04 4.54 24.95
C TYR A 295 -5.36 4.25 24.24
N ASN A 296 -5.49 4.77 23.04
CA ASN A 296 -6.46 4.37 22.03
C ASN A 296 -5.68 3.81 20.85
N CYS A 297 -6.08 2.63 20.34
CA CYS A 297 -5.50 2.02 19.15
C CYS A 297 -6.53 1.95 18.02
N SER A 298 -6.16 2.43 16.86
CA SER A 298 -6.95 2.38 15.63
C SER A 298 -6.11 2.03 14.42
N LEU A 299 -6.78 1.62 13.35
CA LEU A 299 -6.16 1.57 12.02
C LEU A 299 -6.12 2.99 11.41
N LEU A 300 -5.32 3.16 10.37
CA LEU A 300 -5.20 4.45 9.67
C LEU A 300 -6.48 4.88 8.95
N ASP A 301 -7.41 3.96 8.68
CA ASP A 301 -8.75 4.24 8.15
C ASP A 301 -9.75 4.75 9.21
N GLY A 302 -9.30 4.85 10.48
CA GLY A 302 -10.11 5.26 11.61
C GLY A 302 -10.87 4.13 12.30
N THR A 303 -10.73 2.88 11.88
CA THR A 303 -11.32 1.71 12.53
C THR A 303 -10.71 1.55 13.93
N LYS A 304 -11.50 1.70 14.99
CA LYS A 304 -11.06 1.48 16.36
C LYS A 304 -10.88 0.00 16.62
N LEU A 305 -9.75 -0.35 17.24
CA LEU A 305 -9.40 -1.73 17.60
C LEU A 305 -9.62 -1.98 19.09
N PHE A 306 -8.93 -1.23 19.94
CA PHE A 306 -9.01 -1.38 21.40
C PHE A 306 -8.55 -0.09 22.10
N SER A 307 -8.97 0.07 23.37
CA SER A 307 -8.66 1.23 24.19
C SER A 307 -8.51 0.82 25.64
N SER A 308 -7.54 1.38 26.37
CA SER A 308 -7.43 1.20 27.82
C SER A 308 -8.58 1.85 28.58
N HIS A 309 -9.20 2.87 27.99
CA HIS A 309 -10.38 3.52 28.59
C HIS A 309 -11.61 2.61 28.65
N ASP A 310 -11.67 1.56 27.83
CA ASP A 310 -12.76 0.58 27.86
C ASP A 310 -12.71 -0.29 29.13
N TYR A 311 -11.55 -0.39 29.77
CA TYR A 311 -11.33 -1.14 31.01
C TYR A 311 -11.27 -0.25 32.26
N GLY A 312 -11.19 1.09 32.09
CA GLY A 312 -11.18 2.07 33.14
C GLY A 312 -9.83 2.37 33.78
N ASP A 313 -8.92 1.40 33.81
CA ASP A 313 -7.59 1.53 34.41
C ASP A 313 -6.50 1.80 33.37
N PRO A 314 -5.47 2.59 33.70
CA PRO A 314 -4.32 2.75 32.85
C PRO A 314 -3.56 1.43 32.68
N GLN A 315 -3.04 1.20 31.49
CA GLN A 315 -2.16 0.06 31.22
C GLN A 315 -0.81 0.29 31.91
N GLU A 316 -0.24 -0.78 32.44
CA GLU A 316 1.06 -0.78 33.14
C GLU A 316 2.12 -1.50 32.32
N ALA A 317 3.31 -0.94 32.23
CA ALA A 317 4.46 -1.58 31.59
C ALA A 317 5.78 -1.11 32.20
N THR A 318 6.79 -2.00 32.14
CA THR A 318 8.19 -1.61 32.36
C THR A 318 8.83 -1.46 30.98
N LEU A 319 9.38 -0.28 30.69
CA LEU A 319 9.98 0.01 29.38
C LEU A 319 11.24 -0.86 29.15
N GLY A 320 11.32 -1.45 27.96
CA GLY A 320 12.41 -2.36 27.58
C GLY A 320 12.25 -3.80 28.09
N ALA A 321 11.17 -4.13 28.82
CA ALA A 321 10.94 -5.49 29.31
C ALA A 321 10.20 -6.39 28.31
N ASN A 322 10.00 -5.97 27.07
CA ASN A 322 9.29 -6.70 26.01
C ASN A 322 7.87 -7.19 26.39
N LYS A 323 7.21 -6.46 27.31
CA LYS A 323 5.82 -6.76 27.71
C LYS A 323 4.77 -6.13 26.79
N VAL A 324 5.16 -5.14 26.04
CA VAL A 324 4.38 -4.42 25.04
C VAL A 324 5.06 -4.52 23.68
N ILE A 325 4.34 -4.18 22.62
CA ILE A 325 4.94 -4.16 21.27
C ILE A 325 6.09 -3.14 21.22
N GLU A 326 7.14 -3.45 20.46
CA GLU A 326 8.38 -2.65 20.38
C GLU A 326 8.10 -1.20 19.97
N GLY A 327 7.15 -1.00 19.05
CA GLY A 327 6.77 0.33 18.61
C GLY A 327 6.14 1.20 19.69
N LEU A 328 5.35 0.60 20.59
CA LEU A 328 4.76 1.30 21.73
C LEU A 328 5.81 1.57 22.81
N ASP A 329 6.70 0.61 23.06
CA ASP A 329 7.83 0.77 23.98
C ASP A 329 8.71 1.94 23.55
N THR A 330 9.08 1.99 22.28
CA THR A 330 9.85 3.11 21.70
C THR A 330 9.08 4.44 21.78
N GLY A 331 7.79 4.42 21.51
CA GLY A 331 6.93 5.61 21.50
C GLY A 331 6.74 6.25 22.88
N LEU A 332 6.74 5.43 23.94
CA LEU A 332 6.61 5.89 25.33
C LEU A 332 7.93 6.46 25.89
N GLN A 333 9.08 6.07 25.35
CA GLN A 333 10.36 6.61 25.79
C GLN A 333 10.44 8.12 25.56
N GLY A 334 11.05 8.83 26.50
CA GLY A 334 11.18 10.28 26.47
C GLY A 334 9.89 11.05 26.71
N MET A 335 8.77 10.38 27.07
CA MET A 335 7.52 11.06 27.46
C MET A 335 7.63 11.67 28.87
N CYS A 336 6.95 12.79 29.04
CA CYS A 336 6.72 13.41 30.35
C CYS A 336 5.37 12.98 30.91
N THR A 337 5.23 12.95 32.24
CA THR A 337 3.91 12.70 32.87
C THR A 337 2.89 13.75 32.38
N GLY A 338 1.72 13.30 31.93
CA GLY A 338 0.66 14.15 31.33
C GLY A 338 0.89 14.49 29.84
N GLU A 339 1.98 14.04 29.23
CA GLU A 339 2.21 14.22 27.79
C GLU A 339 1.30 13.29 26.97
N ARG A 340 0.80 13.82 25.85
CA ARG A 340 0.06 13.05 24.86
C ARG A 340 0.82 12.99 23.56
N ARG A 341 0.96 11.79 23.01
CA ARG A 341 1.57 11.53 21.72
C ARG A 341 0.64 10.74 20.82
N GLN A 342 0.78 10.95 19.54
CA GLN A 342 0.25 10.10 18.48
C GLN A 342 1.42 9.33 17.86
N LEU A 343 1.31 8.00 17.86
CA LEU A 343 2.36 7.10 17.37
C LEU A 343 1.82 6.36 16.15
N THR A 344 2.53 6.43 15.04
CA THR A 344 2.28 5.56 13.88
C THR A 344 3.26 4.42 13.93
N VAL A 345 2.77 3.22 14.21
CA VAL A 345 3.58 2.03 14.45
C VAL A 345 3.50 1.09 13.25
N PRO A 346 4.62 0.86 12.52
CA PRO A 346 4.64 -0.08 11.42
C PRO A 346 4.50 -1.54 11.92
N PRO A 347 3.97 -2.47 11.09
CA PRO A 347 3.65 -3.83 11.53
C PRO A 347 4.82 -4.61 12.10
N HIS A 348 6.05 -4.43 11.57
CA HIS A 348 7.24 -5.15 12.06
C HIS A 348 7.62 -4.77 13.50
N LEU A 349 7.20 -3.60 13.98
CA LEU A 349 7.34 -3.14 15.36
C LEU A 349 6.06 -3.33 16.18
N ALA A 350 5.05 -4.03 15.61
CA ALA A 350 3.75 -4.28 16.23
C ALA A 350 3.41 -5.78 16.21
N HIS A 351 2.45 -6.20 15.37
CA HIS A 351 1.95 -7.58 15.31
C HIS A 351 2.41 -8.35 14.05
N GLY A 352 3.28 -7.78 13.24
CA GLY A 352 3.86 -8.38 12.04
C GLY A 352 2.85 -8.69 10.94
N GLU A 353 3.28 -9.53 10.01
CA GLU A 353 2.47 -9.94 8.84
C GLU A 353 1.27 -10.80 9.21
N SER A 354 1.35 -11.54 10.30
CA SER A 354 0.29 -12.45 10.74
C SER A 354 -0.85 -11.75 11.47
N GLY A 355 -0.61 -10.56 12.04
CA GLY A 355 -1.56 -9.89 12.91
C GLY A 355 -1.78 -10.63 14.22
N ALA A 356 -2.60 -10.10 15.11
CA ALA A 356 -2.98 -10.73 16.37
C ALA A 356 -4.20 -10.06 17.00
N ARG A 357 -4.98 -10.82 17.78
CA ARG A 357 -6.07 -10.29 18.63
C ARG A 357 -7.03 -9.30 17.94
N GLY A 358 -7.46 -9.61 16.71
CA GLY A 358 -8.36 -8.74 15.94
C GLY A 358 -7.65 -7.64 15.15
N VAL A 359 -6.31 -7.54 15.22
CA VAL A 359 -5.50 -6.70 14.35
C VAL A 359 -5.24 -7.45 13.05
N PRO A 360 -5.58 -6.87 11.89
CA PRO A 360 -5.26 -7.47 10.59
C PRO A 360 -3.76 -7.64 10.40
N GLY A 361 -3.37 -8.68 9.67
CA GLY A 361 -1.97 -8.86 9.31
C GLY A 361 -1.42 -7.68 8.52
N SER A 362 -0.17 -7.32 8.78
CA SER A 362 0.54 -6.20 8.14
C SER A 362 -0.12 -4.83 8.30
N ALA A 363 -0.96 -4.65 9.33
CA ALA A 363 -1.61 -3.38 9.61
C ALA A 363 -0.66 -2.38 10.26
N VAL A 364 -0.62 -1.17 9.75
CA VAL A 364 -0.03 -0.02 10.44
C VAL A 364 -1.00 0.43 11.52
N LEU A 365 -0.50 0.58 12.76
CA LEU A 365 -1.31 0.96 13.92
C LEU A 365 -1.09 2.43 14.28
N LEU A 366 -2.20 3.09 14.59
CA LEU A 366 -2.21 4.44 15.12
C LEU A 366 -2.56 4.36 16.60
N PHE A 367 -1.62 4.75 17.47
CA PHE A 367 -1.84 4.87 18.90
C PHE A 367 -1.91 6.35 19.30
N GLU A 368 -2.92 6.68 20.08
CA GLU A 368 -2.94 7.92 20.85
C GLU A 368 -2.64 7.53 22.29
N VAL A 369 -1.51 7.98 22.83
CA VAL A 369 -1.04 7.62 24.18
C VAL A 369 -0.96 8.83 25.08
N GLU A 370 -1.32 8.63 26.36
CA GLU A 370 -1.17 9.61 27.42
C GLU A 370 -0.42 8.97 28.61
N LEU A 371 0.73 9.52 28.97
CA LEU A 371 1.50 9.04 30.12
C LEU A 371 0.87 9.57 31.42
N VAL A 372 0.31 8.68 32.24
CA VAL A 372 -0.34 9.02 33.51
C VAL A 372 0.66 9.20 34.63
N SER A 373 1.57 8.23 34.80
CA SER A 373 2.62 8.27 35.82
C SER A 373 3.85 7.51 35.38
N ARG A 374 4.98 7.87 35.98
CA ARG A 374 6.28 7.24 35.81
C ARG A 374 6.91 6.97 37.18
N GLU A 375 7.48 5.81 37.35
CA GLU A 375 8.30 5.44 38.52
C GLU A 375 9.67 4.99 37.99
N ASP A 376 10.74 5.46 38.64
CA ASP A 376 12.09 5.03 38.23
C ASP A 376 12.23 3.52 38.34
N GLY A 377 12.80 2.91 37.32
CA GLY A 377 13.06 1.48 37.28
C GLY A 377 14.16 1.05 38.20
N LEU A 378 14.30 -0.26 38.40
CA LEU A 378 15.42 -0.85 39.11
C LEU A 378 16.43 -1.42 38.09
N PRO A 379 17.71 -1.53 38.47
CA PRO A 379 18.69 -2.25 37.66
C PRO A 379 18.23 -3.69 37.38
N THR A 380 18.67 -4.25 36.27
CA THR A 380 18.28 -5.62 35.85
C THR A 380 18.69 -6.64 36.93
N GLY A 381 17.73 -7.46 37.36
CA GLY A 381 17.93 -8.49 38.34
C GLY A 381 17.75 -8.06 39.80
N TYR A 382 17.53 -6.77 40.07
CA TYR A 382 17.23 -6.30 41.39
C TYR A 382 15.75 -6.23 41.68
N LEU A 383 15.32 -6.70 42.86
CA LEU A 383 13.93 -6.64 43.35
C LEU A 383 13.72 -5.47 44.32
N PHE A 384 14.82 -4.98 44.92
CA PHE A 384 14.85 -3.86 45.85
C PHE A 384 16.14 -3.10 45.73
N VAL A 385 16.12 -1.76 45.86
CA VAL A 385 17.29 -0.90 45.82
C VAL A 385 17.19 0.14 46.92
N TRP A 386 18.32 0.35 47.63
CA TRP A 386 18.45 1.40 48.61
C TRP A 386 18.65 2.76 47.93
N HIS A 387 18.01 3.82 48.45
CA HIS A 387 18.29 5.19 47.99
C HIS A 387 19.60 5.77 48.56
N LYS A 388 20.04 5.21 49.69
CA LYS A 388 21.31 5.53 50.37
C LYS A 388 22.01 4.24 50.78
N GLU A 389 23.17 4.34 51.37
CA GLU A 389 23.86 3.18 51.91
C GLU A 389 22.97 2.40 52.91
N PRO A 390 22.93 1.06 52.76
CA PRO A 390 22.19 0.21 53.69
C PRO A 390 22.72 0.38 55.13
N PRO A 391 21.92 0.07 56.18
CA PRO A 391 22.38 0.08 57.54
C PRO A 391 23.61 -0.81 57.75
N ALA A 392 24.61 -0.34 58.53
CA ALA A 392 25.87 -1.06 58.74
C ALA A 392 25.71 -2.48 59.31
N ASN A 393 24.65 -2.75 60.08
CA ASN A 393 24.31 -4.05 60.65
C ASN A 393 22.91 -4.49 60.15
N LEU A 394 22.81 -4.75 58.87
CA LEU A 394 21.51 -5.06 58.22
C LEU A 394 20.79 -6.22 58.91
N PHE A 395 21.50 -7.30 59.26
CA PHE A 395 20.94 -8.45 59.94
C PHE A 395 20.31 -8.10 61.29
N GLU A 396 21.03 -7.35 62.17
CA GLU A 396 20.53 -6.92 63.48
C GLU A 396 19.28 -6.05 63.41
N HIS A 397 19.07 -5.34 62.31
CA HIS A 397 17.89 -4.55 62.07
C HIS A 397 16.72 -5.36 61.56
N MET A 398 16.97 -6.49 60.90
CA MET A 398 15.95 -7.45 60.40
C MET A 398 15.51 -8.41 61.50
N ASP A 399 16.41 -8.85 62.34
CA ASP A 399 16.16 -9.75 63.48
C ASP A 399 15.51 -8.94 64.62
N LEU A 400 14.18 -8.84 64.61
CA LEU A 400 13.40 -8.02 65.54
C LEU A 400 13.33 -8.64 66.94
N ASN A 401 13.35 -9.97 66.99
CA ASN A 401 13.21 -10.73 68.25
C ASN A 401 14.57 -11.09 68.86
N LYS A 402 15.71 -10.92 68.13
CA LYS A 402 17.09 -11.20 68.49
C LYS A 402 17.38 -12.69 68.78
N ASP A 403 16.77 -13.57 68.04
CA ASP A 403 16.96 -15.04 68.12
C ASP A 403 18.06 -15.55 67.20
N GLY A 404 18.64 -14.68 66.35
CA GLY A 404 19.68 -15.01 65.39
C GLY A 404 19.18 -15.59 64.08
N GLU A 405 17.86 -15.60 63.86
CA GLU A 405 17.19 -16.10 62.65
C GLU A 405 16.14 -15.10 62.19
N VAL A 406 16.05 -14.83 60.91
CA VAL A 406 15.08 -13.88 60.29
C VAL A 406 14.08 -14.63 59.45
N PRO A 407 12.83 -14.90 59.98
CA PRO A 407 11.74 -15.48 59.18
C PRO A 407 11.18 -14.48 58.18
N LEU A 408 10.39 -14.96 57.19
CA LEU A 408 9.74 -14.13 56.16
C LEU A 408 8.94 -12.97 56.76
N GLU A 409 8.26 -13.14 57.88
CA GLU A 409 7.47 -12.07 58.51
C GLU A 409 8.32 -10.89 59.01
N GLU A 410 9.47 -11.16 59.65
CA GLU A 410 10.39 -10.12 60.09
C GLU A 410 11.07 -9.44 58.92
N PHE A 411 11.56 -10.22 57.94
CA PHE A 411 12.10 -9.72 56.71
C PHE A 411 11.13 -8.77 55.98
N SER A 412 9.91 -9.21 55.81
CA SER A 412 8.89 -8.42 55.10
C SER A 412 8.52 -7.15 55.87
N THR A 413 8.42 -7.23 57.21
CA THR A 413 8.16 -6.08 58.04
C THR A 413 9.28 -5.04 57.96
N PHE A 414 10.53 -5.49 58.00
CA PHE A 414 11.68 -4.62 57.89
C PHE A 414 11.71 -3.92 56.53
N ILE A 415 11.59 -4.65 55.39
CA ILE A 415 11.66 -4.05 54.07
C ILE A 415 10.51 -3.08 53.85
N LYS A 416 9.26 -3.43 54.28
CA LYS A 416 8.12 -2.50 54.21
C LYS A 416 8.34 -1.21 54.98
N ALA A 417 8.97 -1.27 56.18
CA ALA A 417 9.35 -0.12 56.93
C ALA A 417 10.36 0.75 56.17
N GLN A 418 11.39 0.16 55.56
CA GLN A 418 12.38 0.91 54.77
C GLN A 418 11.76 1.61 53.56
N VAL A 419 10.78 0.97 52.87
CA VAL A 419 10.06 1.58 51.75
C VAL A 419 9.17 2.72 52.26
N SER A 420 8.43 2.53 53.37
CA SER A 420 7.56 3.58 53.95
C SER A 420 8.36 4.82 54.44
N GLU A 421 9.59 4.63 54.93
CA GLU A 421 10.51 5.69 55.32
C GLU A 421 11.22 6.37 54.14
N GLY A 422 11.00 5.90 52.90
CA GLY A 422 11.65 6.44 51.71
C GLY A 422 13.17 6.15 51.64
N LYS A 423 13.63 5.11 52.30
CA LYS A 423 15.04 4.69 52.33
C LYS A 423 15.40 3.74 51.21
N GLY A 424 14.40 3.09 50.62
CA GLY A 424 14.55 2.18 49.50
C GLY A 424 13.26 2.04 48.72
N ARG A 425 13.30 1.32 47.57
CA ARG A 425 12.13 1.03 46.73
C ARG A 425 12.12 -0.41 46.24
N LEU A 426 10.97 -1.00 46.17
CA LEU A 426 10.71 -2.29 45.55
C LEU A 426 10.51 -2.15 44.05
N LEU A 427 10.64 -3.25 43.32
CA LEU A 427 10.37 -3.31 41.88
C LEU A 427 8.91 -2.87 41.63
N PRO A 428 8.68 -1.80 40.87
CA PRO A 428 7.36 -1.28 40.62
C PRO A 428 6.52 -2.23 39.73
N GLY A 429 5.18 -2.19 39.88
CA GLY A 429 4.26 -2.95 39.03
C GLY A 429 4.14 -4.43 39.34
N GLN A 430 4.68 -4.90 40.46
CA GLN A 430 4.47 -6.25 40.98
C GLN A 430 3.79 -6.19 42.36
N ASP A 431 3.11 -7.30 42.71
CA ASP A 431 2.55 -7.44 44.06
C ASP A 431 3.69 -7.38 45.09
N PRO A 432 3.67 -6.42 46.03
CA PRO A 432 4.73 -6.26 47.01
C PRO A 432 4.96 -7.55 47.84
N GLU A 433 3.91 -8.27 48.18
CA GLU A 433 3.99 -9.50 48.97
C GLU A 433 4.74 -10.60 48.19
N LYS A 434 4.43 -10.75 46.89
CA LYS A 434 5.13 -11.68 46.02
C LYS A 434 6.59 -11.30 45.85
N THR A 435 6.90 -10.02 45.64
CA THR A 435 8.26 -9.52 45.50
C THR A 435 9.08 -9.77 46.76
N LEU A 436 8.50 -9.53 47.93
CA LEU A 436 9.14 -9.83 49.21
C LEU A 436 9.39 -11.34 49.41
N GLY A 437 8.43 -12.18 49.00
CA GLY A 437 8.61 -13.64 49.01
C GLY A 437 9.75 -14.08 48.09
N ASP A 438 9.84 -13.55 46.88
CA ASP A 438 10.89 -13.85 45.91
C ASP A 438 12.26 -13.36 46.44
N MET A 439 12.33 -12.17 47.06
CA MET A 439 13.53 -11.66 47.71
C MET A 439 14.00 -12.56 48.87
N PHE A 440 13.05 -13.00 49.71
CA PHE A 440 13.33 -13.90 50.81
C PHE A 440 13.89 -15.22 50.33
N GLN A 441 13.23 -15.86 49.33
CA GLN A 441 13.71 -17.13 48.75
C GLN A 441 15.11 -17.02 48.12
N ASN A 442 15.46 -15.84 47.59
CA ASN A 442 16.79 -15.60 47.05
C ASN A 442 17.85 -15.50 48.13
N GLN A 443 17.50 -15.14 49.37
CA GLN A 443 18.42 -15.07 50.49
C GLN A 443 18.49 -16.39 51.27
N ASP A 444 17.38 -17.08 51.42
CA ASP A 444 17.25 -18.40 52.09
C ASP A 444 17.77 -19.52 51.16
N ARG A 445 19.07 -19.78 51.22
CA ARG A 445 19.74 -20.75 50.33
C ARG A 445 19.49 -22.20 50.67
N ASN A 446 19.36 -22.51 51.96
CA ASN A 446 19.16 -23.86 52.46
C ASN A 446 17.66 -24.24 52.43
N LYS A 447 16.76 -23.25 52.16
CA LYS A 447 15.29 -23.38 52.10
C LYS A 447 14.68 -23.90 53.39
N ASP A 448 15.20 -23.47 54.51
CA ASP A 448 14.64 -23.78 55.81
C ASP A 448 13.61 -22.80 56.31
N GLY A 449 13.31 -21.75 55.53
CA GLY A 449 12.32 -20.73 55.82
C GLY A 449 12.83 -19.61 56.73
N LYS A 450 14.13 -19.47 56.86
CA LYS A 450 14.81 -18.46 57.68
C LYS A 450 16.06 -17.95 56.99
N ILE A 451 16.46 -16.71 57.27
CA ILE A 451 17.70 -16.11 56.80
C ILE A 451 18.64 -16.01 58.01
N THR A 452 19.86 -16.52 57.84
CA THR A 452 20.95 -16.46 58.84
C THR A 452 21.97 -15.41 58.49
N VAL A 453 22.84 -15.03 59.45
CA VAL A 453 23.97 -14.09 59.24
C VAL A 453 24.88 -14.57 58.13
N GLU A 454 25.11 -15.92 58.06
CA GLU A 454 26.02 -16.52 57.07
C GLU A 454 25.47 -16.42 55.67
N GLU A 455 24.15 -16.67 55.48
CA GLU A 455 23.46 -16.59 54.18
C GLU A 455 23.46 -15.14 53.66
N LEU A 456 23.23 -14.18 54.53
CA LEU A 456 23.22 -12.78 54.14
C LEU A 456 24.64 -12.29 53.73
N LYS A 457 25.69 -12.74 54.40
CA LYS A 457 27.08 -12.41 54.05
C LYS A 457 27.49 -12.99 52.70
N LEU A 458 27.21 -14.26 52.44
CA LEU A 458 27.50 -14.93 51.18
C LEU A 458 26.85 -14.21 49.97
N LYS A 459 25.66 -13.70 50.16
CA LYS A 459 24.97 -12.96 49.09
C LYS A 459 25.58 -11.59 48.83
N SER A 460 25.99 -10.89 49.89
CA SER A 460 26.70 -9.60 49.80
C SER A 460 28.01 -9.73 49.01
N ASP A 461 28.74 -10.82 49.23
CA ASP A 461 30.01 -11.07 48.54
C ASP A 461 29.81 -11.37 47.06
N GLU A 462 28.78 -12.17 46.68
CA GLU A 462 28.40 -12.44 45.30
C GLU A 462 27.94 -11.18 44.55
N ASP A 463 27.18 -10.31 45.19
CA ASP A 463 26.71 -9.06 44.59
C ASP A 463 27.87 -8.06 44.41
N GLN A 464 28.88 -8.06 45.26
CA GLN A 464 30.11 -7.28 45.07
C GLN A 464 30.95 -7.80 43.91
N GLU A 465 31.09 -9.09 43.73
CA GLU A 465 31.79 -9.69 42.58
C GLU A 465 31.13 -9.35 41.24
N ARG A 466 29.80 -9.38 41.17
CA ARG A 466 29.05 -8.99 39.94
C ARG A 466 29.25 -7.52 39.55
N VAL A 467 29.29 -6.62 40.51
CA VAL A 467 29.54 -5.18 40.24
C VAL A 467 30.96 -4.94 39.70
N HIS A 468 31.91 -5.81 40.02
CA HIS A 468 33.27 -5.75 39.48
C HIS A 468 33.44 -6.38 38.11
N GLU A 469 32.54 -7.26 37.67
CA GLU A 469 32.54 -7.84 36.31
C GLU A 469 31.83 -6.94 35.28
N GLU A 470 30.97 -5.99 35.72
CA GLU A 470 30.23 -5.08 34.83
C GLU A 470 30.89 -3.70 34.65
N LEU A 471 32.05 -3.44 35.31
CA LEU A 471 32.88 -2.22 35.17
C LEU A 471 34.14 -2.48 34.33
#